data_8bc6a17af77cb4f23581ce7b52c1970c
#
_entry.id   8bc6a17af77cb4f23581ce7b52c1970c
#
_cell.length_a   1.000
_cell.length_b   1.000
_cell.length_c   1.000
_cell.angle_alpha   90.00
_cell.angle_beta   90.00
_cell.angle_gamma   90.00
#
_symmetry.space_group_name_H-M   'P 1'
#
loop_
_entity.id
_entity.type
_entity.pdbx_description
1 polymer ?
#
loop_
_entity_poly.entity_id
_entity_poly.type
_entity_poly.pdbx_seq_one_letter_code
_entity_poly.pdbx_strand_id
1 'polypeptide(L)'
;MTPRLKEIYNKEIQPALKDSLGLKNVFMTPKIEKVVLNMGLGLDGADAKILKAAEEDMGKITGQKPVITKFKKSVANFKTRKGSNAGLKVTLRKNKMYEFIDRLVNIALPRIKDFRGLSPKGFDKFGNYTFGVKEHIIFPEVSFDRADKVRGLDIVVVIKALNKDHAFALLEKMNFPFIKKGDN
;
A
#
# COMPACT_ATOMS: atom_id res chain seq x y z
N MET A 1 11.48 -14.55 12.82
CA MET A 1 10.31 -15.31 12.37
C MET A 1 9.98 -14.94 10.93
N THR A 2 9.60 -15.88 10.09
CA THR A 2 9.10 -15.61 8.74
C THR A 2 7.62 -15.22 8.82
N PRO A 3 7.18 -14.18 8.10
CA PRO A 3 5.77 -13.77 8.05
C PRO A 3 4.89 -14.90 7.45
N ARG A 4 3.69 -15.07 8.00
CA ARG A 4 2.71 -16.07 7.56
C ARG A 4 2.45 -16.00 6.05
N LEU A 5 2.17 -14.82 5.52
CA LEU A 5 1.87 -14.64 4.09
C LEU A 5 3.07 -15.00 3.19
N LYS A 6 4.30 -14.81 3.67
CA LYS A 6 5.51 -15.20 2.93
C LYS A 6 5.65 -16.74 2.85
N GLU A 7 5.29 -17.43 3.93
CA GLU A 7 5.29 -18.91 3.92
C GLU A 7 4.21 -19.46 2.99
N ILE A 8 3.00 -18.90 3.05
CA ILE A 8 1.90 -19.26 2.12
C ILE A 8 2.30 -18.98 0.68
N TYR A 9 2.94 -17.82 0.42
CA TYR A 9 3.43 -17.50 -0.91
C TYR A 9 4.40 -18.57 -1.44
N ASN A 10 5.39 -18.96 -0.64
CA ASN A 10 6.40 -19.92 -1.07
C ASN A 10 5.86 -21.36 -1.20
N LYS A 11 4.97 -21.78 -0.30
CA LYS A 11 4.48 -23.16 -0.24
C LYS A 11 3.30 -23.43 -1.18
N GLU A 12 2.41 -22.46 -1.35
CA GLU A 12 1.12 -22.64 -2.01
C GLU A 12 0.95 -21.76 -3.25
N ILE A 13 1.14 -20.44 -3.10
CA ILE A 13 0.83 -19.48 -4.17
C ILE A 13 1.81 -19.60 -5.33
N GLN A 14 3.09 -19.69 -5.06
CA GLN A 14 4.12 -19.74 -6.09
C GLN A 14 4.01 -20.98 -7.00
N PRO A 15 3.85 -22.22 -6.49
CA PRO A 15 3.59 -23.39 -7.31
C PRO A 15 2.28 -23.28 -8.11
N ALA A 16 1.19 -22.87 -7.44
CA ALA A 16 -0.11 -22.68 -8.09
C ALA A 16 -0.08 -21.66 -9.23
N LEU A 17 0.67 -20.56 -9.07
CA LEU A 17 0.87 -19.57 -10.14
C LEU A 17 1.72 -20.12 -11.28
N LYS A 18 2.76 -20.90 -10.99
CA LYS A 18 3.56 -21.55 -12.03
C LYS A 18 2.70 -22.42 -12.93
N ASP A 19 1.83 -23.25 -12.34
CA ASP A 19 0.99 -24.19 -13.07
C ASP A 19 -0.14 -23.45 -13.82
N SER A 20 -0.82 -22.51 -13.18
CA SER A 20 -1.93 -21.76 -13.80
C SER A 20 -1.49 -20.83 -14.94
N LEU A 21 -0.28 -20.28 -14.86
CA LEU A 21 0.27 -19.38 -15.89
C LEU A 21 1.17 -20.11 -16.91
N GLY A 22 1.33 -21.44 -16.81
CA GLY A 22 2.14 -22.25 -17.73
C GLY A 22 3.62 -21.85 -17.76
N LEU A 23 4.19 -21.42 -16.63
CA LEU A 23 5.55 -20.90 -16.57
C LEU A 23 6.58 -22.03 -16.51
N LYS A 24 7.60 -21.96 -17.38
CA LYS A 24 8.67 -22.98 -17.44
C LYS A 24 9.54 -23.01 -16.17
N ASN A 25 9.77 -21.85 -15.56
CA ASN A 25 10.65 -21.73 -14.41
C ASN A 25 9.93 -21.03 -13.23
N VAL A 26 10.15 -21.54 -12.02
CA VAL A 26 9.63 -20.95 -10.77
C VAL A 26 10.08 -19.50 -10.58
N PHE A 27 11.29 -19.12 -11.03
CA PHE A 27 11.77 -17.74 -10.95
C PHE A 27 11.05 -16.73 -11.84
N MET A 28 10.25 -17.21 -12.81
CA MET A 28 9.40 -16.37 -13.67
C MET A 28 8.06 -16.03 -13.00
N THR A 29 7.73 -16.67 -11.87
CA THR A 29 6.50 -16.39 -11.16
C THR A 29 6.45 -14.96 -10.66
N PRO A 30 5.30 -14.28 -10.75
CA PRO A 30 5.15 -12.92 -10.27
C PRO A 30 5.38 -12.86 -8.76
N LYS A 31 6.09 -11.81 -8.30
CA LYS A 31 6.37 -11.60 -6.88
C LYS A 31 6.30 -10.13 -6.52
N ILE A 32 5.90 -9.84 -5.29
CA ILE A 32 5.93 -8.47 -4.76
C ILE A 32 7.39 -8.10 -4.45
N GLU A 33 7.82 -6.94 -4.91
CA GLU A 33 9.17 -6.43 -4.68
C GLU A 33 9.22 -5.48 -3.50
N LYS A 34 8.25 -4.57 -3.44
CA LYS A 34 8.13 -3.57 -2.38
C LYS A 34 6.70 -3.05 -2.30
N VAL A 35 6.34 -2.50 -1.14
CA VAL A 35 5.14 -1.68 -0.96
C VAL A 35 5.57 -0.28 -0.58
N VAL A 36 5.00 0.71 -1.25
CA VAL A 36 5.26 2.12 -0.96
C VAL A 36 3.98 2.73 -0.43
N LEU A 37 4.06 3.31 0.75
CA LEU A 37 2.99 4.09 1.35
C LEU A 37 3.32 5.57 1.24
N ASN A 38 2.33 6.38 0.90
CA ASN A 38 2.47 7.82 0.84
C ASN A 38 1.28 8.48 1.54
N MET A 39 1.56 9.43 2.42
CA MET A 39 0.57 10.27 3.07
C MET A 39 0.83 11.71 2.68
N GLY A 40 -0.05 12.28 1.85
CA GLY A 40 0.02 13.68 1.48
C GLY A 40 -0.55 14.55 2.58
N LEU A 41 0.23 15.51 3.09
CA LEU A 41 -0.21 16.47 4.11
C LEU A 41 -0.54 17.84 3.51
N GLY A 42 -0.03 18.13 2.30
CA GLY A 42 -0.26 19.42 1.65
C GLY A 42 0.26 20.58 2.51
N LEU A 43 -0.60 21.57 2.76
CA LEU A 43 -0.27 22.74 3.59
C LEU A 43 -0.10 22.38 5.08
N ASP A 44 -0.80 21.37 5.56
CA ASP A 44 -0.71 20.91 6.96
C ASP A 44 0.72 20.40 7.30
N GLY A 45 1.49 20.01 6.29
CA GLY A 45 2.90 19.60 6.48
C GLY A 45 3.84 20.71 6.96
N ALA A 46 3.43 21.96 6.91
CA ALA A 46 4.18 23.08 7.45
C ALA A 46 4.10 23.15 8.99
N ASP A 47 3.04 22.63 9.59
CA ASP A 47 2.88 22.55 11.03
C ASP A 47 3.66 21.35 11.59
N ALA A 48 4.64 21.66 12.45
CA ALA A 48 5.49 20.61 13.05
C ALA A 48 4.72 19.65 13.95
N LYS A 49 3.64 20.09 14.62
CA LYS A 49 2.81 19.24 15.48
C LYS A 49 2.04 18.25 14.67
N ILE A 50 1.39 18.70 13.58
CA ILE A 50 0.62 17.87 12.66
C ILE A 50 1.53 16.86 11.95
N LEU A 51 2.70 17.32 11.49
CA LEU A 51 3.69 16.47 10.84
C LEU A 51 4.17 15.35 11.77
N LYS A 52 4.47 15.67 13.03
CA LYS A 52 4.93 14.71 14.03
C LYS A 52 3.85 13.68 14.36
N ALA A 53 2.59 14.09 14.54
CA ALA A 53 1.48 13.19 14.76
C ALA A 53 1.30 12.21 13.58
N ALA A 54 1.34 12.72 12.35
CA ALA A 54 1.26 11.89 11.15
C ALA A 54 2.47 10.93 11.01
N GLU A 55 3.67 11.36 11.41
CA GLU A 55 4.87 10.54 11.43
C GLU A 55 4.74 9.37 12.42
N GLU A 56 4.21 9.64 13.62
CA GLU A 56 3.96 8.63 14.65
C GLU A 56 2.92 7.60 14.17
N ASP A 57 1.80 8.05 13.59
CA ASP A 57 0.75 7.17 13.11
C ASP A 57 1.24 6.28 11.95
N MET A 58 1.92 6.87 10.97
CA MET A 58 2.51 6.09 9.87
C MET A 58 3.59 5.13 10.38
N GLY A 59 4.36 5.53 11.39
CA GLY A 59 5.35 4.68 12.05
C GLY A 59 4.71 3.46 12.73
N LYS A 60 3.57 3.63 13.42
CA LYS A 60 2.80 2.54 14.04
C LYS A 60 2.26 1.58 12.98
N ILE A 61 1.65 2.11 11.91
CA ILE A 61 1.09 1.29 10.80
C ILE A 61 2.17 0.45 10.13
N THR A 62 3.33 1.01 9.88
CA THR A 62 4.37 0.39 9.05
C THR A 62 5.47 -0.33 9.84
N GLY A 63 5.60 -0.03 11.12
CA GLY A 63 6.72 -0.50 11.95
C GLY A 63 8.07 0.03 11.48
N GLN A 64 8.07 1.15 10.72
CA GLN A 64 9.27 1.79 10.19
C GLN A 64 9.11 3.31 10.20
N LYS A 65 10.16 4.03 10.60
CA LYS A 65 10.16 5.49 10.57
C LYS A 65 9.94 6.02 9.14
N PRO A 66 8.93 6.88 8.91
CA PRO A 66 8.69 7.45 7.60
C PRO A 66 9.73 8.51 7.23
N VAL A 67 9.85 8.76 5.93
CA VAL A 67 10.68 9.82 5.39
C VAL A 67 9.79 11.00 5.04
N ILE A 68 10.17 12.19 5.51
CA ILE A 68 9.48 13.44 5.18
C ILE A 68 9.80 13.80 3.73
N THR A 69 8.76 13.98 2.93
CA THR A 69 8.87 14.46 1.54
C THR A 69 8.71 15.97 1.49
N LYS A 70 9.46 16.64 0.60
CA LYS A 70 9.49 18.09 0.47
C LYS A 70 9.03 18.54 -0.91
N PHE A 71 8.42 19.72 -0.99
CA PHE A 71 8.03 20.31 -2.27
C PHE A 71 9.27 20.64 -3.12
N LYS A 72 9.23 20.26 -4.39
CA LYS A 72 10.32 20.50 -5.35
C LYS A 72 10.26 21.91 -5.96
N LYS A 73 9.06 22.46 -6.11
CA LYS A 73 8.80 23.78 -6.73
C LYS A 73 7.91 24.63 -5.82
N SER A 74 8.06 25.96 -5.90
CA SER A 74 7.15 26.90 -5.28
C SER A 74 5.99 27.16 -6.23
N VAL A 75 4.74 27.06 -5.74
CA VAL A 75 3.52 27.33 -6.50
C VAL A 75 2.64 28.26 -5.69
N ALA A 76 2.46 29.52 -6.14
CA ALA A 76 1.74 30.55 -5.42
C ALA A 76 0.27 30.18 -5.17
N ASN A 77 -0.42 29.62 -6.17
CA ASN A 77 -1.82 29.19 -6.05
C ASN A 77 -2.06 28.17 -4.94
N PHE A 78 -1.09 27.29 -4.70
CA PHE A 78 -1.16 26.27 -3.63
C PHE A 78 -0.46 26.71 -2.34
N LYS A 79 -0.01 27.95 -2.25
CA LYS A 79 0.73 28.51 -1.09
C LYS A 79 1.91 27.62 -0.66
N THR A 80 2.55 26.93 -1.60
CA THR A 80 3.67 26.01 -1.32
C THR A 80 5.00 26.66 -1.68
N ARG A 81 6.03 26.38 -0.87
CA ARG A 81 7.40 26.84 -1.11
C ARG A 81 8.33 25.66 -1.30
N LYS A 82 9.31 25.80 -2.20
CA LYS A 82 10.38 24.83 -2.40
C LYS A 82 11.08 24.53 -1.06
N GLY A 83 11.21 23.25 -0.73
CA GLY A 83 11.88 22.80 0.51
C GLY A 83 10.94 22.68 1.71
N SER A 84 9.70 23.22 1.69
CA SER A 84 8.73 22.98 2.76
C SER A 84 8.24 21.53 2.73
N ASN A 85 7.77 21.02 3.87
CA ASN A 85 7.30 19.64 4.01
C ASN A 85 5.99 19.46 3.25
N ALA A 86 5.88 18.36 2.49
CA ALA A 86 4.74 18.03 1.64
C ALA A 86 3.94 16.85 2.15
N GLY A 87 4.60 15.89 2.82
CA GLY A 87 3.99 14.67 3.30
C GLY A 87 5.02 13.67 3.79
N LEU A 88 4.58 12.43 3.93
CA LEU A 88 5.36 11.32 4.46
C LEU A 88 5.36 10.15 3.49
N LYS A 89 6.47 9.42 3.43
CA LYS A 89 6.62 8.24 2.59
C LYS A 89 7.33 7.12 3.33
N VAL A 90 6.85 5.89 3.17
CA VAL A 90 7.52 4.67 3.65
C VAL A 90 7.65 3.68 2.51
N THR A 91 8.78 2.99 2.46
CA THR A 91 8.97 1.87 1.53
C THR A 91 9.26 0.61 2.32
N LEU A 92 8.35 -0.35 2.24
CA LEU A 92 8.45 -1.64 2.90
C LEU A 92 8.98 -2.70 1.94
N ARG A 93 9.87 -3.55 2.44
CA ARG A 93 10.49 -4.65 1.69
C ARG A 93 10.58 -5.90 2.55
N LYS A 94 10.82 -7.05 1.92
CA LYS A 94 11.05 -8.34 2.59
C LYS A 94 9.94 -8.67 3.60
N ASN A 95 10.30 -9.00 4.83
CA ASN A 95 9.36 -9.47 5.85
C ASN A 95 8.32 -8.41 6.22
N LYS A 96 8.73 -7.16 6.47
CA LYS A 96 7.81 -6.06 6.82
C LYS A 96 6.74 -5.81 5.74
N MET A 97 7.10 -6.02 4.47
CA MET A 97 6.18 -5.90 3.34
C MET A 97 5.07 -6.96 3.41
N TYR A 98 5.43 -8.23 3.64
CA TYR A 98 4.44 -9.31 3.73
C TYR A 98 3.53 -9.17 4.96
N GLU A 99 4.08 -8.77 6.11
CA GLU A 99 3.30 -8.49 7.31
C GLU A 99 2.31 -7.35 7.11
N PHE A 100 2.74 -6.28 6.45
CA PHE A 100 1.87 -5.16 6.11
C PHE A 100 0.73 -5.58 5.18
N ILE A 101 1.02 -6.35 4.11
CA ILE A 101 0.00 -6.83 3.18
C ILE A 101 -1.00 -7.75 3.89
N ASP A 102 -0.54 -8.65 4.74
CA ASP A 102 -1.41 -9.55 5.49
C ASP A 102 -2.40 -8.78 6.38
N ARG A 103 -1.92 -7.78 7.13
CA ARG A 103 -2.79 -6.89 7.93
C ARG A 103 -3.71 -6.02 7.07
N LEU A 104 -3.21 -5.50 5.96
CA LEU A 104 -3.98 -4.69 5.03
C LEU A 104 -5.18 -5.47 4.49
N VAL A 105 -4.97 -6.67 3.95
CA VAL A 105 -6.01 -7.47 3.30
C VAL A 105 -7.00 -8.05 4.31
N ASN A 106 -6.51 -8.61 5.42
CA ASN A 106 -7.35 -9.35 6.35
C ASN A 106 -7.97 -8.49 7.45
N ILE A 107 -7.39 -7.34 7.80
CA ILE A 107 -7.84 -6.52 8.91
C ILE A 107 -8.30 -5.12 8.44
N ALA A 108 -7.44 -4.39 7.70
CA ALA A 108 -7.69 -3.00 7.40
C ALA A 108 -8.77 -2.81 6.33
N LEU A 109 -8.70 -3.52 5.19
CA LEU A 109 -9.68 -3.37 4.11
C LEU A 109 -11.12 -3.72 4.53
N PRO A 110 -11.39 -4.80 5.29
CA PRO A 110 -12.75 -5.10 5.76
C PRO A 110 -13.32 -4.04 6.72
N ARG A 111 -12.48 -3.23 7.35
CA ARG A 111 -12.91 -2.14 8.26
C ARG A 111 -13.30 -0.85 7.54
N ILE A 112 -13.07 -0.76 6.23
CA ILE A 112 -13.51 0.39 5.44
C ILE A 112 -15.03 0.40 5.40
N LYS A 113 -15.63 1.53 5.77
CA LYS A 113 -17.08 1.73 5.69
C LYS A 113 -17.53 1.60 4.23
N ASP A 114 -18.63 0.85 4.01
CA ASP A 114 -19.21 0.61 2.67
C ASP A 114 -18.21 0.03 1.64
N PHE A 115 -17.31 -0.84 2.10
CA PHE A 115 -16.31 -1.45 1.24
C PHE A 115 -16.96 -2.39 0.20
N ARG A 116 -16.78 -2.05 -1.08
CA ARG A 116 -17.31 -2.83 -2.21
C ARG A 116 -16.24 -3.62 -2.98
N GLY A 117 -15.00 -3.56 -2.53
CA GLY A 117 -13.86 -4.16 -3.20
C GLY A 117 -12.93 -3.15 -3.87
N LEU A 118 -11.77 -3.63 -4.31
CA LEU A 118 -10.74 -2.84 -4.96
C LEU A 118 -10.95 -2.84 -6.48
N SER A 119 -10.81 -1.68 -7.12
CA SER A 119 -10.95 -1.55 -8.56
C SER A 119 -9.77 -2.19 -9.30
N PRO A 120 -10.00 -3.06 -10.29
CA PRO A 120 -8.92 -3.62 -11.12
C PRO A 120 -8.27 -2.57 -12.06
N LYS A 121 -8.81 -1.35 -12.14
CA LYS A 121 -8.26 -0.26 -12.96
C LYS A 121 -6.98 0.35 -12.38
N GLY A 122 -6.65 0.06 -11.10
CA GLY A 122 -5.45 0.58 -10.43
C GLY A 122 -4.12 -0.04 -10.88
N PHE A 123 -4.11 -0.97 -11.83
CA PHE A 123 -2.88 -1.52 -12.40
C PHE A 123 -2.30 -0.62 -13.48
N ASP A 124 -0.99 -0.40 -13.41
CA ASP A 124 -0.22 0.25 -14.47
C ASP A 124 0.16 -0.70 -15.61
N LYS A 125 0.89 -0.20 -16.61
CA LYS A 125 1.37 -0.98 -17.76
C LYS A 125 2.39 -2.05 -17.38
N PHE A 126 3.06 -1.89 -16.25
CA PHE A 126 4.11 -2.79 -15.75
C PHE A 126 3.59 -3.81 -14.74
N GLY A 127 2.29 -3.76 -14.40
CA GLY A 127 1.68 -4.66 -13.43
C GLY A 127 1.78 -4.18 -11.98
N ASN A 128 2.24 -2.96 -11.70
CA ASN A 128 2.16 -2.39 -10.37
C ASN A 128 0.72 -2.00 -10.06
N TYR A 129 0.31 -2.17 -8.81
CA TYR A 129 -1.05 -1.87 -8.38
C TYR A 129 -1.08 -0.70 -7.38
N THR A 130 -1.91 0.30 -7.66
CA THR A 130 -2.04 1.50 -6.83
C THR A 130 -3.49 1.72 -6.45
N PHE A 131 -3.73 2.00 -5.18
CA PHE A 131 -5.03 2.40 -4.66
C PHE A 131 -4.89 3.34 -3.47
N GLY A 132 -5.91 4.16 -3.25
CA GLY A 132 -5.98 5.08 -2.13
C GLY A 132 -6.98 4.61 -1.08
N VAL A 133 -6.64 4.80 0.17
CA VAL A 133 -7.53 4.65 1.31
C VAL A 133 -7.86 6.03 1.84
N LYS A 134 -9.14 6.35 2.02
CA LYS A 134 -9.58 7.68 2.47
C LYS A 134 -9.21 7.96 3.93
N GLU A 135 -9.17 6.92 4.75
CA GLU A 135 -9.02 7.02 6.19
C GLU A 135 -7.93 6.08 6.70
N HIS A 136 -6.86 6.62 7.27
CA HIS A 136 -5.79 5.81 7.87
C HIS A 136 -6.20 5.10 9.17
N ILE A 137 -7.31 5.52 9.76
CA ILE A 137 -7.88 4.96 11.01
C ILE A 137 -8.38 3.51 10.85
N ILE A 138 -8.52 3.03 9.62
CA ILE A 138 -8.85 1.61 9.37
C ILE A 138 -7.79 0.65 9.96
N PHE A 139 -6.56 1.13 10.15
CA PHE A 139 -5.51 0.35 10.80
C PHE A 139 -5.71 0.34 12.31
N PRO A 140 -5.75 -0.85 12.97
CA PRO A 140 -6.00 -0.96 14.41
C PRO A 140 -4.93 -0.33 15.28
N GLU A 141 -3.74 -0.10 14.72
CA GLU A 141 -2.62 0.52 15.41
C GLU A 141 -2.80 2.03 15.67
N VAL A 142 -3.76 2.65 14.96
CA VAL A 142 -4.10 4.07 15.11
C VAL A 142 -5.38 4.19 15.90
N SER A 143 -5.32 4.86 17.06
CA SER A 143 -6.49 5.13 17.89
C SER A 143 -7.26 6.33 17.34
N PHE A 144 -8.57 6.20 17.19
CA PHE A 144 -9.45 7.30 16.75
C PHE A 144 -9.33 8.53 17.66
N ASP A 145 -9.28 8.32 18.99
CA ASP A 145 -9.24 9.40 19.97
C ASP A 145 -7.94 10.23 19.95
N ARG A 146 -6.88 9.69 19.37
CA ARG A 146 -5.56 10.34 19.29
C ARG A 146 -5.26 10.91 17.90
N ALA A 147 -6.08 10.59 16.91
CA ALA A 147 -5.90 11.11 15.56
C ALA A 147 -6.42 12.56 15.48
N ASP A 148 -5.52 13.54 15.38
CA ASP A 148 -5.87 14.95 15.22
C ASP A 148 -6.76 15.21 13.99
N LYS A 149 -6.56 14.42 12.92
CA LYS A 149 -7.26 14.57 11.65
C LYS A 149 -7.26 13.25 10.88
N VAL A 150 -8.39 12.92 10.26
CA VAL A 150 -8.48 11.82 9.30
C VAL A 150 -7.67 12.15 8.05
N ARG A 151 -6.74 11.26 7.65
CA ARG A 151 -5.86 11.47 6.50
C ARG A 151 -5.97 10.31 5.54
N GLY A 152 -5.89 10.63 4.25
CA GLY A 152 -5.79 9.62 3.20
C GLY A 152 -4.39 8.98 3.15
N LEU A 153 -4.35 7.76 2.65
CA LEU A 153 -3.13 6.99 2.47
C LEU A 153 -3.11 6.35 1.09
N ASP A 154 -2.09 6.66 0.30
CA ASP A 154 -1.87 6.01 -0.99
C ASP A 154 -0.97 4.80 -0.82
N ILE A 155 -1.37 3.67 -1.36
CA ILE A 155 -0.65 2.41 -1.27
C ILE A 155 -0.30 1.94 -2.68
N VAL A 156 0.99 1.77 -2.94
CA VAL A 156 1.53 1.27 -4.20
C VAL A 156 2.20 -0.06 -3.96
N VAL A 157 1.66 -1.11 -4.56
CA VAL A 157 2.24 -2.46 -4.54
C VAL A 157 3.04 -2.64 -5.81
N VAL A 158 4.37 -2.68 -5.69
CA VAL A 158 5.27 -2.88 -6.81
C VAL A 158 5.52 -4.36 -7.01
N ILE A 159 5.14 -4.86 -8.19
CA ILE A 159 5.16 -6.27 -8.52
C ILE A 159 6.14 -6.50 -9.67
N LYS A 160 7.00 -7.48 -9.51
CA LYS A 160 7.82 -7.99 -10.61
C LYS A 160 7.05 -9.10 -11.31
N ALA A 161 6.48 -8.80 -12.47
CA ALA A 161 5.71 -9.73 -13.30
C ALA A 161 6.08 -9.54 -14.78
N LEU A 162 5.79 -10.54 -15.62
CA LEU A 162 5.98 -10.44 -17.06
C LEU A 162 4.90 -9.55 -17.69
N ASN A 163 3.66 -9.72 -17.27
CA ASN A 163 2.49 -9.00 -17.78
C ASN A 163 1.57 -8.55 -16.63
N LYS A 164 0.67 -7.63 -16.95
CA LYS A 164 -0.37 -7.15 -16.02
C LYS A 164 -1.25 -8.29 -15.49
N ASP A 165 -1.62 -9.25 -16.35
CA ASP A 165 -2.49 -10.37 -15.97
C ASP A 165 -1.81 -11.30 -14.95
N HIS A 166 -0.49 -11.48 -15.06
CA HIS A 166 0.28 -12.23 -14.07
C HIS A 166 0.30 -11.51 -12.71
N ALA A 167 0.39 -10.19 -12.72
CA ALA A 167 0.34 -9.40 -11.49
C ALA A 167 -1.05 -9.46 -10.83
N PHE A 168 -2.11 -9.40 -11.64
CA PHE A 168 -3.48 -9.55 -11.16
C PHE A 168 -3.69 -10.94 -10.52
N ALA A 169 -3.29 -12.02 -11.20
CA ALA A 169 -3.39 -13.38 -10.68
C ALA A 169 -2.63 -13.56 -9.35
N LEU A 170 -1.48 -12.90 -9.19
CA LEU A 170 -0.75 -12.91 -7.92
C LEU A 170 -1.57 -12.28 -6.78
N LEU A 171 -2.09 -11.06 -6.98
CA LEU A 171 -2.85 -10.36 -5.94
C LEU A 171 -4.16 -11.07 -5.63
N GLU A 172 -4.83 -11.65 -6.63
CA GLU A 172 -6.01 -12.49 -6.43
C GLU A 172 -5.71 -13.71 -5.54
N LYS A 173 -4.62 -14.42 -5.80
CA LYS A 173 -4.15 -15.54 -4.96
C LYS A 173 -3.71 -15.11 -3.56
N MET A 174 -3.35 -13.84 -3.38
CA MET A 174 -3.09 -13.23 -2.06
C MET A 174 -4.35 -12.69 -1.38
N ASN A 175 -5.54 -13.06 -1.88
CA ASN A 175 -6.85 -12.67 -1.34
C ASN A 175 -7.13 -11.16 -1.37
N PHE A 176 -6.53 -10.41 -2.31
CA PHE A 176 -6.97 -9.02 -2.51
C PHE A 176 -8.42 -9.00 -2.99
N PRO A 177 -9.30 -8.26 -2.30
CA PRO A 177 -10.73 -8.25 -2.58
C PRO A 177 -11.04 -7.36 -3.78
N PHE A 178 -10.80 -7.85 -4.99
CA PHE A 178 -11.18 -7.14 -6.21
C PHE A 178 -12.68 -7.22 -6.47
N ILE A 179 -13.24 -6.15 -7.04
CA ILE A 179 -14.61 -6.12 -7.56
C ILE A 179 -14.70 -7.12 -8.71
N LYS A 180 -15.64 -8.06 -8.65
CA LYS A 180 -15.90 -8.99 -9.75
C LYS A 180 -16.49 -8.24 -10.93
N LYS A 181 -16.07 -8.63 -12.17
CA LYS A 181 -16.69 -8.09 -13.38
C LYS A 181 -18.18 -8.49 -13.39
N GLY A 182 -19.06 -7.53 -13.12
CA GLY A 182 -20.51 -7.75 -13.11
C GLY A 182 -21.28 -7.01 -12.01
N ASP A 183 -20.57 -6.48 -11.00
CA ASP A 183 -21.17 -5.73 -9.88
C ASP A 183 -21.09 -4.19 -10.10
N ASN A 184 -21.37 -3.73 -11.31
CA ASN A 184 -21.54 -2.29 -11.63
C ASN A 184 -23.02 -1.95 -11.70
#